data_c3f1116a0d02c850c751f91d169ea17b
#
_entry.id   c3f1116a0d02c850c751f91d169ea17b
#
_cell.length_a   1.000
_cell.length_b   1.000
_cell.length_c   1.000
_cell.angle_alpha   90.00
_cell.angle_beta   90.00
_cell.angle_gamma   90.00
#
_symmetry.space_group_name_H-M   'P 1'
#
loop_
_entity.id
_entity.type
_entity.pdbx_description
1 polymer ?
#
loop_
_entity_poly.entity_id
_entity_poly.type
_entity_poly.pdbx_seq_one_letter_code
_entity_poly.pdbx_strand_id
1 'polypeptide(L)'
;INFHYGKHLKGYVDTLNKLIVGTEMEGKSIEQIVKTAPDGAIFNNAGQVLNHTLYFDQFMSPTVNNKPSGRIAELINREFGSFDNFQKNFEQACTSLFGSGWAWLSQNQDGKLVITKEANAGNPLRYGLNPLLGIDVWEHSYYLDYQNRRADHVKAMWSIINWPVVEGRLN
;
A
#
# COMPACT_ATOMS: atom_id res chain seq x y z
N ILE A 1 6.48 14.36 -2.90
CA ILE A 1 6.47 13.41 -4.05
C ILE A 1 7.85 13.31 -4.67
N ASN A 2 8.56 14.41 -5.03
CA ASN A 2 9.84 14.35 -5.75
C ASN A 2 10.91 13.49 -5.07
N PHE A 3 11.07 13.58 -3.75
CA PHE A 3 12.01 12.74 -3.00
C PHE A 3 11.50 11.31 -2.85
N HIS A 4 10.21 11.14 -2.58
CA HIS A 4 9.61 9.83 -2.31
C HIS A 4 9.60 8.97 -3.58
N TYR A 5 9.11 9.49 -4.70
CA TYR A 5 9.13 8.82 -6.00
C TYR A 5 10.54 8.81 -6.63
N GLY A 6 11.16 9.98 -6.77
CA GLY A 6 12.39 10.15 -7.54
C GLY A 6 13.68 9.69 -6.85
N LYS A 7 13.66 9.46 -5.53
CA LYS A 7 14.83 9.00 -4.77
C LYS A 7 14.57 7.65 -4.08
N HIS A 8 13.54 7.54 -3.24
CA HIS A 8 13.29 6.29 -2.50
C HIS A 8 12.90 5.15 -3.44
N LEU A 9 11.83 5.30 -4.24
CA LEU A 9 11.41 4.26 -5.18
C LEU A 9 12.51 3.92 -6.17
N LYS A 10 13.16 4.93 -6.77
CA LYS A 10 14.26 4.69 -7.71
C LYS A 10 15.40 3.91 -7.05
N GLY A 11 15.77 4.24 -5.82
CA GLY A 11 16.82 3.53 -5.07
C GLY A 11 16.48 2.04 -4.86
N TYR A 12 15.22 1.72 -4.54
CA TYR A 12 14.77 0.33 -4.39
C TYR A 12 14.83 -0.43 -5.73
N VAL A 13 14.40 0.20 -6.84
CA VAL A 13 14.47 -0.39 -8.18
C VAL A 13 15.91 -0.68 -8.58
N ASP A 14 16.80 0.32 -8.45
CA ASP A 14 18.21 0.19 -8.83
C ASP A 14 18.91 -0.91 -7.99
N THR A 15 18.56 -1.02 -6.72
CA THR A 15 19.10 -2.04 -5.81
C THR A 15 18.57 -3.42 -6.14
N LEU A 16 17.26 -3.55 -6.35
CA LEU A 16 16.63 -4.83 -6.70
C LEU A 16 17.22 -5.39 -7.99
N ASN A 17 17.35 -4.56 -9.03
CA ASN A 17 17.89 -4.97 -10.31
C ASN A 17 19.33 -5.53 -10.22
N LYS A 18 20.11 -5.06 -9.24
CA LYS A 18 21.45 -5.60 -8.98
C LYS A 18 21.42 -6.91 -8.20
N LEU A 19 20.48 -7.01 -7.24
CA LEU A 19 20.39 -8.15 -6.33
C LEU A 19 19.85 -9.42 -6.99
N ILE A 20 19.00 -9.31 -8.00
CA ILE A 20 18.36 -10.47 -8.65
C ILE A 20 19.23 -11.14 -9.71
N VAL A 21 20.26 -10.46 -10.21
CA VAL A 21 21.15 -11.00 -11.27
C VAL A 21 21.78 -12.32 -10.83
N GLY A 22 21.64 -13.36 -11.65
CA GLY A 22 22.16 -14.70 -11.38
C GLY A 22 21.43 -15.46 -10.27
N THR A 23 20.28 -14.96 -9.79
CA THR A 23 19.43 -15.65 -8.80
C THR A 23 18.18 -16.26 -9.46
N GLU A 24 17.46 -17.10 -8.71
CA GLU A 24 16.15 -17.64 -9.17
C GLU A 24 15.07 -16.55 -9.36
N MET A 25 15.33 -15.32 -8.93
CA MET A 25 14.40 -14.20 -9.06
C MET A 25 14.60 -13.43 -10.37
N GLU A 26 15.70 -13.66 -11.08
CA GLU A 26 15.96 -13.02 -12.38
C GLU A 26 14.88 -13.40 -13.39
N GLY A 27 14.31 -12.41 -14.08
CA GLY A 27 13.24 -12.59 -15.07
C GLY A 27 11.83 -12.81 -14.51
N LYS A 28 11.65 -12.88 -13.19
CA LYS A 28 10.32 -12.94 -12.57
C LYS A 28 9.67 -11.54 -12.50
N SER A 29 8.33 -11.50 -12.54
CA SER A 29 7.60 -10.25 -12.27
C SER A 29 7.80 -9.81 -10.80
N ILE A 30 7.58 -8.52 -10.52
CA ILE A 30 7.71 -7.99 -9.16
C ILE A 30 6.79 -8.70 -8.16
N GLU A 31 5.56 -9.03 -8.58
CA GLU A 31 4.59 -9.75 -7.77
C GLU A 31 5.06 -11.19 -7.48
N GLN A 32 5.66 -11.86 -8.46
CA GLN A 32 6.25 -13.20 -8.27
C GLN A 32 7.41 -13.14 -7.28
N ILE A 33 8.29 -12.15 -7.39
CA ILE A 33 9.40 -11.96 -6.46
C ILE A 33 8.86 -11.72 -5.04
N VAL A 34 7.91 -10.82 -4.86
CA VAL A 34 7.30 -10.52 -3.55
C VAL A 34 6.66 -11.76 -2.93
N LYS A 35 5.99 -12.60 -3.73
CA LYS A 35 5.36 -13.85 -3.25
C LYS A 35 6.36 -14.93 -2.85
N THR A 36 7.48 -15.04 -3.56
CA THR A 36 8.35 -16.24 -3.48
C THR A 36 9.74 -15.99 -2.92
N ALA A 37 10.23 -14.75 -2.91
CA ALA A 37 11.54 -14.45 -2.35
C ALA A 37 11.58 -14.72 -0.84
N PRO A 38 12.62 -15.37 -0.32
CA PRO A 38 12.82 -15.48 1.12
C PRO A 38 13.02 -14.10 1.76
N ASP A 39 12.83 -14.02 3.08
CA ASP A 39 13.14 -12.80 3.82
C ASP A 39 14.59 -12.39 3.60
N GLY A 40 14.82 -11.10 3.36
CA GLY A 40 16.15 -10.56 3.09
C GLY A 40 16.14 -9.40 2.11
N ALA A 41 17.30 -9.08 1.58
CA ALA A 41 17.49 -7.89 0.76
C ALA A 41 16.63 -7.88 -0.53
N ILE A 42 16.50 -9.01 -1.21
CA ILE A 42 15.67 -9.12 -2.42
C ILE A 42 14.22 -8.83 -2.09
N PHE A 43 13.66 -9.52 -1.08
CA PHE A 43 12.28 -9.29 -0.65
C PHE A 43 12.04 -7.84 -0.21
N ASN A 44 12.94 -7.28 0.61
CA ASN A 44 12.78 -5.93 1.12
C ASN A 44 12.74 -4.90 -0.01
N ASN A 45 13.62 -5.02 -1.01
CA ASN A 45 13.60 -4.10 -2.14
C ASN A 45 12.41 -4.36 -3.08
N ALA A 46 12.07 -5.62 -3.37
CA ALA A 46 10.93 -5.96 -4.19
C ALA A 46 9.60 -5.53 -3.56
N GLY A 47 9.43 -5.77 -2.27
CA GLY A 47 8.26 -5.30 -1.53
C GLY A 47 8.12 -3.78 -1.58
N GLN A 48 9.21 -3.05 -1.36
CA GLN A 48 9.18 -1.59 -1.47
C GLN A 48 8.88 -1.10 -2.89
N VAL A 49 9.44 -1.74 -3.92
CA VAL A 49 9.11 -1.39 -5.31
C VAL A 49 7.62 -1.58 -5.58
N LEU A 50 7.06 -2.73 -5.24
CA LEU A 50 5.65 -3.02 -5.47
C LEU A 50 4.75 -2.10 -4.64
N ASN A 51 5.06 -1.93 -3.34
CA ASN A 51 4.28 -1.10 -2.44
C ASN A 51 4.19 0.35 -2.95
N HIS A 52 5.32 0.94 -3.34
CA HIS A 52 5.36 2.31 -3.86
C HIS A 52 4.68 2.43 -5.23
N THR A 53 4.79 1.42 -6.10
CA THR A 53 4.07 1.41 -7.39
C THR A 53 2.57 1.47 -7.15
N LEU A 54 2.03 0.57 -6.33
CA LEU A 54 0.61 0.56 -5.99
C LEU A 54 0.18 1.86 -5.28
N TYR A 55 1.05 2.41 -4.42
CA TYR A 55 0.81 3.64 -3.67
C TYR A 55 0.69 4.86 -4.58
N PHE A 56 1.62 5.06 -5.51
CA PHE A 56 1.57 6.23 -6.39
C PHE A 56 0.48 6.13 -7.47
N ASP A 57 0.19 4.93 -7.96
CA ASP A 57 -0.86 4.71 -8.96
C ASP A 57 -2.28 5.02 -8.44
N GLN A 58 -2.48 4.96 -7.12
CA GLN A 58 -3.80 5.19 -6.51
C GLN A 58 -4.11 6.67 -6.22
N PHE A 59 -3.31 7.61 -6.70
CA PHE A 59 -3.51 9.02 -6.40
C PHE A 59 -4.13 9.81 -7.54
N MET A 60 -4.89 10.82 -7.15
CA MET A 60 -5.43 11.84 -8.05
C MET A 60 -5.32 13.24 -7.42
N SER A 61 -5.71 14.26 -8.15
CA SER A 61 -5.80 15.61 -7.59
C SER A 61 -6.77 15.65 -6.40
N PRO A 62 -6.48 16.45 -5.35
CA PRO A 62 -7.33 16.52 -4.17
C PRO A 62 -8.79 16.84 -4.50
N THR A 63 -9.70 16.08 -3.91
CA THR A 63 -11.14 16.23 -4.10
C THR A 63 -11.84 16.30 -2.75
N VAL A 64 -12.74 17.27 -2.59
CA VAL A 64 -13.57 17.42 -1.37
C VAL A 64 -14.61 16.30 -1.33
N ASN A 65 -14.83 15.73 -0.13
CA ASN A 65 -15.78 14.63 0.10
C ASN A 65 -15.51 13.40 -0.80
N ASN A 66 -14.24 13.10 -1.04
CA ASN A 66 -13.82 11.97 -1.84
C ASN A 66 -14.23 10.64 -1.18
N LYS A 67 -15.21 9.95 -1.76
CA LYS A 67 -15.73 8.68 -1.27
C LYS A 67 -15.78 7.65 -2.40
N PRO A 68 -15.66 6.35 -2.08
CA PRO A 68 -15.82 5.29 -3.07
C PRO A 68 -17.25 5.25 -3.61
N SER A 69 -17.39 4.76 -4.82
CA SER A 69 -18.66 4.43 -5.49
C SER A 69 -18.55 3.05 -6.11
N GLY A 70 -19.64 2.54 -6.69
CA GLY A 70 -19.63 1.25 -7.37
C GLY A 70 -19.38 0.05 -6.45
N ARG A 71 -18.79 -0.99 -7.01
CA ARG A 71 -18.57 -2.27 -6.35
C ARG A 71 -17.68 -2.17 -5.09
N ILE A 72 -16.66 -1.33 -5.11
CA ILE A 72 -15.80 -1.16 -3.92
C ILE A 72 -16.57 -0.55 -2.75
N ALA A 73 -17.50 0.39 -3.01
CA ALA A 73 -18.34 0.98 -1.97
C ALA A 73 -19.31 -0.05 -1.38
N GLU A 74 -19.91 -0.91 -2.21
CA GLU A 74 -20.78 -2.02 -1.75
C GLU A 74 -20.03 -3.00 -0.86
N LEU A 75 -18.81 -3.39 -1.27
CA LEU A 75 -17.95 -4.29 -0.49
C LEU A 75 -17.55 -3.66 0.85
N ILE A 76 -17.16 -2.38 0.85
CA ILE A 76 -16.81 -1.65 2.07
C ILE A 76 -18.03 -1.61 3.03
N ASN A 77 -19.21 -1.29 2.52
CA ASN A 77 -20.42 -1.28 3.35
C ASN A 77 -20.78 -2.67 3.87
N ARG A 78 -20.60 -3.71 3.06
CA ARG A 78 -20.84 -5.10 3.48
C ARG A 78 -19.92 -5.53 4.62
N GLU A 79 -18.61 -5.25 4.51
CA GLU A 79 -17.62 -5.76 5.47
C GLU A 79 -17.46 -4.87 6.72
N PHE A 80 -17.66 -3.56 6.57
CA PHE A 80 -17.40 -2.58 7.65
C PHE A 80 -18.67 -1.84 8.12
N GLY A 81 -19.82 -2.09 7.50
CA GLY A 81 -21.09 -1.46 7.82
C GLY A 81 -21.27 -0.06 7.21
N SER A 82 -20.20 0.70 7.04
CA SER A 82 -20.20 2.01 6.39
C SER A 82 -18.80 2.43 5.96
N PHE A 83 -18.72 3.40 5.04
CA PHE A 83 -17.43 4.03 4.69
C PHE A 83 -16.76 4.71 5.90
N ASP A 84 -17.53 5.38 6.73
CA ASP A 84 -16.97 6.08 7.90
C ASP A 84 -16.38 5.10 8.93
N ASN A 85 -16.98 3.92 9.10
CA ASN A 85 -16.40 2.87 9.94
C ASN A 85 -15.14 2.27 9.31
N PHE A 86 -15.17 1.99 8.01
CA PHE A 86 -13.98 1.57 7.28
C PHE A 86 -12.83 2.57 7.45
N GLN A 87 -13.10 3.84 7.23
CA GLN A 87 -12.12 4.91 7.37
C GLN A 87 -11.50 4.92 8.77
N LYS A 88 -12.30 4.87 9.82
CA LYS A 88 -11.82 4.78 11.22
C LYS A 88 -10.94 3.56 11.46
N ASN A 89 -11.37 2.39 10.99
CA ASN A 89 -10.60 1.16 11.16
C ASN A 89 -9.28 1.21 10.41
N PHE A 90 -9.28 1.77 9.21
CA PHE A 90 -8.07 1.92 8.40
C PHE A 90 -7.09 2.96 9.00
N GLU A 91 -7.59 4.10 9.44
CA GLU A 91 -6.79 5.11 10.17
C GLU A 91 -6.18 4.52 11.45
N GLN A 92 -6.95 3.70 12.19
CA GLN A 92 -6.44 2.99 13.36
C GLN A 92 -5.33 2.00 12.97
N ALA A 93 -5.49 1.27 11.87
CA ALA A 93 -4.44 0.38 11.38
C ALA A 93 -3.14 1.14 11.05
N CYS A 94 -3.26 2.29 10.35
CA CYS A 94 -2.12 3.15 10.03
C CYS A 94 -1.41 3.68 11.27
N THR A 95 -2.17 4.17 12.25
CA THR A 95 -1.61 4.83 13.44
C THR A 95 -1.11 3.86 14.50
N SER A 96 -1.70 2.65 14.58
CA SER A 96 -1.29 1.62 15.55
C SER A 96 -0.16 0.71 15.06
N LEU A 97 0.29 0.83 13.81
CA LEU A 97 1.45 0.11 13.33
C LEU A 97 2.71 0.66 13.99
N PHE A 98 3.39 -0.18 14.75
CA PHE A 98 4.63 0.21 15.41
C PHE A 98 5.78 0.30 14.41
N GLY A 99 6.50 1.43 14.41
CA GLY A 99 7.63 1.65 13.51
C GLY A 99 7.21 1.93 12.07
N SER A 100 8.04 1.46 11.14
CA SER A 100 7.87 1.65 9.70
C SER A 100 7.04 0.53 9.09
N GLY A 101 6.24 0.85 8.09
CA GLY A 101 5.45 -0.14 7.37
C GLY A 101 4.31 0.44 6.56
N TRP A 102 3.31 -0.40 6.30
CA TRP A 102 2.19 -0.13 5.41
C TRP A 102 0.90 -0.63 6.01
N ALA A 103 -0.18 0.12 5.89
CA ALA A 103 -1.53 -0.38 6.12
C ALA A 103 -2.22 -0.64 4.78
N TRP A 104 -2.92 -1.77 4.66
CA TRP A 104 -3.53 -2.21 3.41
C TRP A 104 -5.00 -2.53 3.58
N LEU A 105 -5.81 -2.11 2.60
CA LEU A 105 -7.08 -2.73 2.29
C LEU A 105 -6.81 -3.79 1.23
N SER A 106 -7.21 -5.01 1.49
CA SER A 106 -6.99 -6.15 0.58
C SER A 106 -8.24 -6.97 0.40
N GLN A 107 -8.31 -7.71 -0.70
CA GLN A 107 -9.36 -8.70 -0.93
C GLN A 107 -8.79 -10.11 -0.72
N ASN A 108 -9.51 -10.95 0.04
CA ASN A 108 -9.15 -12.35 0.20
C ASN A 108 -9.75 -13.22 -0.92
N GLN A 109 -9.45 -14.52 -0.90
CA GLN A 109 -9.90 -15.48 -1.91
C GLN A 109 -11.43 -15.66 -1.93
N ASP A 110 -12.13 -15.40 -0.82
CA ASP A 110 -13.60 -15.43 -0.73
C ASP A 110 -14.25 -14.12 -1.22
N GLY A 111 -13.47 -13.16 -1.73
CA GLY A 111 -13.96 -11.86 -2.17
C GLY A 111 -14.31 -10.89 -1.05
N LYS A 112 -13.90 -11.18 0.20
CA LYS A 112 -14.10 -10.29 1.35
C LYS A 112 -12.97 -9.28 1.47
N LEU A 113 -13.30 -8.08 1.94
CA LEU A 113 -12.31 -7.06 2.24
C LEU A 113 -11.75 -7.23 3.66
N VAL A 114 -10.43 -7.08 3.79
CA VAL A 114 -9.71 -7.14 5.05
C VAL A 114 -8.71 -5.99 5.16
N ILE A 115 -8.49 -5.49 6.36
CA ILE A 115 -7.44 -4.50 6.66
C ILE A 115 -6.28 -5.24 7.31
N THR A 116 -5.07 -5.06 6.76
CA THR A 116 -3.84 -5.61 7.33
C THR A 116 -2.80 -4.53 7.63
N LYS A 117 -1.84 -4.85 8.48
CA LYS A 117 -0.69 -4.01 8.84
C LYS A 117 0.57 -4.80 8.57
N GLU A 118 1.41 -4.28 7.71
CA GLU A 118 2.63 -4.95 7.30
C GLU A 118 3.85 -4.12 7.73
N ALA A 119 4.72 -4.72 8.53
CA ALA A 119 5.95 -4.07 8.95
C ALA A 119 6.94 -3.95 7.78
N ASN A 120 7.72 -2.89 7.77
CA ASN A 120 8.80 -2.63 6.81
C ASN A 120 8.32 -2.70 5.36
N ALA A 121 8.81 -3.66 4.58
CA ALA A 121 8.49 -3.89 3.17
C ALA A 121 7.36 -4.90 2.95
N GLY A 122 6.68 -5.32 4.01
CA GLY A 122 5.62 -6.33 3.93
C GLY A 122 4.51 -5.96 2.94
N ASN A 123 3.96 -6.99 2.29
CA ASN A 123 2.89 -6.85 1.32
C ASN A 123 1.89 -8.01 1.45
N PRO A 124 0.58 -7.74 1.40
CA PRO A 124 -0.48 -8.76 1.54
C PRO A 124 -0.39 -9.92 0.55
N LEU A 125 0.23 -9.73 -0.63
CA LEU A 125 0.43 -10.80 -1.61
C LEU A 125 1.16 -12.02 -1.05
N ARG A 126 2.02 -11.85 -0.05
CA ARG A 126 2.72 -12.98 0.60
C ARG A 126 1.76 -13.93 1.32
N TYR A 127 0.62 -13.42 1.71
CA TYR A 127 -0.41 -14.16 2.46
C TYR A 127 -1.61 -14.53 1.59
N GLY A 128 -1.46 -14.45 0.25
CA GLY A 128 -2.52 -14.78 -0.69
C GLY A 128 -3.66 -13.76 -0.76
N LEU A 129 -3.44 -12.55 -0.24
CA LEU A 129 -4.39 -11.45 -0.32
C LEU A 129 -4.07 -10.56 -1.53
N ASN A 130 -5.10 -10.00 -2.14
CA ASN A 130 -4.97 -9.06 -3.26
C ASN A 130 -4.99 -7.61 -2.71
N PRO A 131 -3.87 -6.86 -2.76
CA PRO A 131 -3.81 -5.49 -2.26
C PRO A 131 -4.59 -4.53 -3.16
N LEU A 132 -5.49 -3.74 -2.57
CA LEU A 132 -6.35 -2.77 -3.28
C LEU A 132 -5.93 -1.33 -3.03
N LEU A 133 -5.73 -0.97 -1.74
CA LEU A 133 -5.36 0.36 -1.28
C LEU A 133 -4.26 0.23 -0.23
N GLY A 134 -3.16 0.96 -0.39
CA GLY A 134 -2.06 0.98 0.58
C GLY A 134 -1.75 2.39 1.06
N ILE A 135 -1.44 2.56 2.34
CA ILE A 135 -0.90 3.81 2.88
C ILE A 135 0.48 3.54 3.49
N ASP A 136 1.44 4.29 3.00
CA ASP A 136 2.80 4.32 3.53
C ASP A 136 2.83 5.06 4.86
N VAL A 137 3.23 4.37 5.92
CA VAL A 137 3.39 4.95 7.26
C VAL A 137 4.85 4.97 7.71
N TRP A 138 5.79 4.78 6.80
CA TRP A 138 7.18 5.12 7.03
C TRP A 138 7.33 6.63 7.25
N GLU A 139 8.20 7.07 8.15
CA GLU A 139 8.41 8.49 8.42
C GLU A 139 8.83 9.29 7.18
N HIS A 140 9.58 8.68 6.26
CA HIS A 140 9.99 9.35 5.02
C HIS A 140 8.80 9.79 4.15
N SER A 141 7.63 9.15 4.29
CA SER A 141 6.44 9.48 3.50
C SER A 141 5.76 10.78 3.95
N TYR A 142 5.94 11.19 5.22
CA TYR A 142 5.19 12.31 5.80
C TYR A 142 6.00 13.29 6.65
N TYR A 143 7.23 12.97 7.04
CA TYR A 143 7.96 13.75 8.05
C TYR A 143 8.23 15.21 7.62
N LEU A 144 8.48 15.45 6.32
CA LEU A 144 8.73 16.80 5.80
C LEU A 144 7.54 17.76 6.01
N ASP A 145 6.32 17.26 5.87
CA ASP A 145 5.10 18.07 5.94
C ASP A 145 4.41 17.96 7.32
N TYR A 146 4.48 16.80 7.96
CA TYR A 146 3.71 16.47 9.16
C TYR A 146 4.57 16.18 10.40
N GLN A 147 5.89 16.04 10.28
CA GLN A 147 6.81 15.61 11.33
C GLN A 147 6.29 14.33 12.00
N ASN A 148 6.09 14.31 13.31
CA ASN A 148 5.59 13.13 14.05
C ASN A 148 4.06 12.94 13.97
N ARG A 149 3.34 13.80 13.25
CA ARG A 149 1.87 13.79 13.18
C ARG A 149 1.37 12.79 12.11
N ARG A 150 1.68 11.50 12.28
CA ARG A 150 1.23 10.43 11.36
C ARG A 150 -0.28 10.46 11.14
N ALA A 151 -1.06 10.69 12.19
CA ALA A 151 -2.52 10.73 12.09
C ALA A 151 -3.03 11.83 11.13
N ASP A 152 -2.39 13.01 11.13
CA ASP A 152 -2.78 14.10 10.24
C ASP A 152 -2.44 13.80 8.78
N HIS A 153 -1.26 13.16 8.54
CA HIS A 153 -0.89 12.65 7.22
C HIS A 153 -1.94 11.66 6.70
N VAL A 154 -2.29 10.65 7.49
CA VAL A 154 -3.25 9.61 7.10
C VAL A 154 -4.61 10.23 6.76
N LYS A 155 -5.10 11.20 7.56
CA LYS A 155 -6.35 11.93 7.29
C LYS A 155 -6.28 12.71 5.98
N ALA A 156 -5.16 13.35 5.67
CA ALA A 156 -4.99 14.11 4.44
C ALA A 156 -5.04 13.21 3.19
N MET A 157 -4.58 11.96 3.30
CA MET A 157 -4.53 11.01 2.17
C MET A 157 -5.91 10.72 1.57
N TRP A 158 -6.99 10.74 2.36
CA TRP A 158 -8.34 10.44 1.84
C TRP A 158 -8.78 11.35 0.70
N SER A 159 -8.33 12.60 0.69
CA SER A 159 -8.69 13.56 -0.37
C SER A 159 -8.09 13.24 -1.74
N ILE A 160 -7.05 12.42 -1.81
CA ILE A 160 -6.30 12.13 -3.04
C ILE A 160 -6.42 10.67 -3.52
N ILE A 161 -7.20 9.83 -2.83
CA ILE A 161 -7.39 8.44 -3.26
C ILE A 161 -8.23 8.41 -4.55
N ASN A 162 -7.71 7.78 -5.59
CA ASN A 162 -8.40 7.48 -6.83
C ASN A 162 -9.20 6.19 -6.70
N TRP A 163 -10.45 6.28 -6.22
CA TRP A 163 -11.30 5.12 -5.98
C TRP A 163 -11.55 4.25 -7.20
N PRO A 164 -11.71 4.78 -8.43
CA PRO A 164 -11.73 3.97 -9.66
C PRO A 164 -10.51 3.06 -9.83
N VAL A 165 -9.32 3.51 -9.50
CA VAL A 165 -8.10 2.69 -9.55
C VAL A 165 -8.16 1.59 -8.49
N VAL A 166 -8.59 1.91 -7.26
CA VAL A 166 -8.76 0.93 -6.18
C VAL A 166 -9.79 -0.13 -6.56
N GLU A 167 -10.93 0.28 -7.13
CA GLU A 167 -11.96 -0.63 -7.64
C GLU A 167 -11.44 -1.53 -8.77
N GLY A 168 -10.66 -0.97 -9.69
CA GLY A 168 -10.07 -1.71 -10.80
C GLY A 168 -9.10 -2.83 -10.39
N ARG A 169 -8.66 -2.84 -9.12
CA ARG A 169 -7.83 -3.90 -8.54
C ARG A 169 -8.64 -5.06 -7.94
N LEU A 170 -9.97 -4.95 -7.87
CA LEU A 170 -10.83 -6.06 -7.42
C LEU A 170 -10.75 -7.24 -8.39
N ASN A 171 -10.78 -8.46 -7.85
CA ASN A 171 -10.90 -9.71 -8.62
C ASN A 171 -12.36 -9.98 -9.00
#